data_680a4bc79a461476b5c18be0a48af8d0
#
_entry.id   680a4bc79a461476b5c18be0a48af8d0
#
_cell.length_a   1.000
_cell.length_b   1.000
_cell.length_c   1.000
_cell.angle_alpha   90.00
_cell.angle_beta   90.00
_cell.angle_gamma   90.00
#
_symmetry.space_group_name_H-M   'P 1'
#
loop_
_entity.id
_entity.type
_entity.pdbx_description
1 polymer ?
#
loop_
_entity_poly.entity_id
_entity_poly.type
_entity_poly.pdbx_seq_one_letter_code
_entity_poly.pdbx_strand_id
1 'polypeptide(L)'
;MPVHIKTPAVVTAAGNKPKIIEEFVGRVNSKTGDLSIARMKSPAGWCEPGQAPEFDEYTLVLSGMLRVASRQGVQDVQAGEAVIVRRGEWIQYSTPGREGAEYVAVCMPAFSPNTVHRDA
;
A
#
# COMPACT_ATOMS: atom_id res chain seq x y z
N MET A 1 -21.88 19.44 0.03
CA MET A 1 -20.57 20.13 0.14
C MET A 1 -19.45 19.12 0.07
N PRO A 2 -18.50 19.29 -0.84
CA PRO A 2 -17.35 18.40 -0.90
C PRO A 2 -16.54 18.44 0.40
N VAL A 3 -15.92 17.32 0.74
CA VAL A 3 -15.05 17.21 1.92
C VAL A 3 -13.61 17.44 1.48
N HIS A 4 -12.97 18.46 2.05
CA HIS A 4 -11.60 18.83 1.72
C HIS A 4 -10.65 18.27 2.78
N ILE A 5 -9.81 17.32 2.40
CA ILE A 5 -8.80 16.71 3.29
C ILE A 5 -7.50 17.49 3.15
N LYS A 6 -7.16 18.30 4.14
CA LYS A 6 -5.96 19.15 4.08
C LYS A 6 -4.70 18.44 4.54
N THR A 7 -4.83 17.49 5.45
CA THR A 7 -3.67 16.78 6.02
C THR A 7 -4.00 15.30 6.19
N PRO A 8 -3.01 14.42 5.99
CA PRO A 8 -3.21 12.99 6.24
C PRO A 8 -3.04 12.63 7.70
N ALA A 9 -3.47 11.43 8.08
CA ALA A 9 -3.06 10.77 9.31
C ALA A 9 -1.85 9.88 8.99
N VAL A 10 -0.81 9.96 9.81
CA VAL A 10 0.33 9.06 9.70
C VAL A 10 -0.02 7.78 10.44
N VAL A 11 0.01 6.65 9.74
CA VAL A 11 -0.36 5.35 10.31
C VAL A 11 0.86 4.44 10.40
N THR A 12 0.81 3.48 11.31
CA THR A 12 1.91 2.53 11.54
C THR A 12 2.06 1.60 10.34
N ALA A 13 3.31 1.43 9.89
CA ALA A 13 3.65 0.55 8.79
C ALA A 13 4.23 -0.77 9.30
N ALA A 14 4.03 -1.84 8.52
CA ALA A 14 4.71 -3.12 8.71
C ALA A 14 6.00 -3.13 7.89
N GLY A 15 6.89 -4.06 8.24
CA GLY A 15 8.11 -4.29 7.46
C GLY A 15 9.38 -4.19 8.28
N ASN A 16 10.49 -4.47 7.62
CA ASN A 16 11.81 -4.57 8.24
C ASN A 16 12.55 -3.23 8.37
N LYS A 17 12.03 -2.18 7.77
CA LYS A 17 12.61 -0.84 7.78
C LYS A 17 11.51 0.21 7.94
N PRO A 18 11.85 1.42 8.42
CA PRO A 18 10.86 2.49 8.55
C PRO A 18 10.26 2.87 7.20
N LYS A 19 8.94 2.87 7.15
CA LYS A 19 8.15 3.26 5.99
C LYS A 19 7.17 4.32 6.44
N ILE A 20 6.92 5.32 5.60
CA ILE A 20 5.94 6.37 5.89
C ILE A 20 4.64 6.05 5.17
N ILE A 21 3.54 5.99 5.93
CA ILE A 21 2.20 5.84 5.38
C ILE A 21 1.37 7.06 5.78
N GLU A 22 0.90 7.80 4.80
CA GLU A 22 0.05 8.97 4.99
C GLU A 22 -1.34 8.65 4.44
N GLU A 23 -2.27 8.32 5.32
CA GLU A 23 -3.65 8.06 4.94
C GLU A 23 -4.40 9.37 4.78
N PHE A 24 -4.83 9.68 3.58
CA PHE A 24 -5.65 10.86 3.32
C PHE A 24 -7.13 10.56 3.51
N VAL A 25 -7.60 9.46 2.93
CA VAL A 25 -8.98 9.02 3.01
C VAL A 25 -8.98 7.59 3.56
N GLY A 26 -9.81 7.33 4.56
CA GLY A 26 -9.89 6.00 5.14
C GLY A 26 -10.46 6.02 6.54
N ARG A 27 -10.31 4.90 7.24
CA ARG A 27 -10.97 4.70 8.54
C ARG A 27 -10.42 5.60 9.64
N VAL A 28 -9.12 5.96 9.55
CA VAL A 28 -8.47 6.76 10.59
C VAL A 28 -8.67 8.26 10.33
N ASN A 29 -8.30 8.73 9.15
CA ASN A 29 -8.25 10.17 8.88
C ASN A 29 -9.62 10.78 8.59
N SER A 30 -10.42 10.18 7.74
CA SER A 30 -11.70 10.74 7.32
C SER A 30 -12.91 9.93 7.78
N LYS A 31 -12.69 8.83 8.51
CA LYS A 31 -13.75 7.91 8.96
C LYS A 31 -14.53 7.31 7.78
N THR A 32 -13.83 7.03 6.70
CA THR A 32 -14.41 6.47 5.47
C THR A 32 -14.13 4.97 5.43
N GLY A 33 -15.19 4.17 5.25
CA GLY A 33 -15.09 2.71 5.17
C GLY A 33 -15.14 2.16 3.76
N ASP A 34 -15.62 2.94 2.79
CA ASP A 34 -15.82 2.45 1.42
C ASP A 34 -14.51 2.24 0.68
N LEU A 35 -13.55 3.13 0.92
CA LEU A 35 -12.21 3.00 0.34
C LEU A 35 -11.21 3.77 1.18
N SER A 36 -9.93 3.48 0.97
CA SER A 36 -8.85 4.28 1.53
C SER A 36 -7.89 4.71 0.44
N ILE A 37 -7.26 5.88 0.64
CA ILE A 37 -6.24 6.44 -0.24
C ILE A 37 -5.07 6.84 0.64
N ALA A 38 -3.90 6.24 0.40
CA ALA A 38 -2.70 6.54 1.17
C ALA A 38 -1.52 6.76 0.24
N ARG A 39 -0.69 7.75 0.59
CA ARG A 39 0.61 7.93 -0.04
C ARG A 39 1.66 7.26 0.83
N MET A 40 2.52 6.48 0.19
CA MET A 40 3.52 5.67 0.87
C MET A 40 4.90 5.98 0.36
N LYS A 41 5.87 6.06 1.29
CA LYS A 41 7.29 6.17 0.98
C LYS A 41 8.01 5.04 1.67
N SER A 42 8.59 4.14 0.89
CA SER A 42 9.33 2.99 1.37
C SER A 42 10.80 3.15 1.02
N PRO A 43 11.71 2.99 2.00
CA PRO A 43 13.15 3.13 1.72
C PRO A 43 13.70 1.95 0.94
N ALA A 44 14.92 2.12 0.43
CA ALA A 44 15.64 1.02 -0.22
C ALA A 44 15.75 -0.18 0.73
N GLY A 45 15.45 -1.36 0.23
CA GLY A 45 15.55 -2.59 1.01
C GLY A 45 14.40 -2.86 1.97
N TRP A 46 13.33 -2.09 1.90
CA TRP A 46 12.13 -2.36 2.68
C TRP A 46 11.41 -3.60 2.13
N CYS A 47 10.89 -4.42 3.05
CA CYS A 47 10.07 -5.58 2.72
C CYS A 47 9.09 -5.81 3.88
N GLU A 48 7.84 -6.08 3.54
CA GLU A 48 6.84 -6.44 4.55
C GLU A 48 6.52 -7.93 4.48
N PRO A 49 5.85 -8.49 5.52
CA PRO A 49 5.34 -9.86 5.44
C PRO A 49 4.35 -10.01 4.29
N GLY A 50 4.25 -11.21 3.73
CA GLY A 50 3.21 -11.52 2.77
C GLY A 50 1.82 -11.36 3.40
N GLN A 51 0.83 -11.14 2.58
CA GLN A 51 -0.54 -10.90 3.04
C GLN A 51 -1.56 -11.39 2.01
N ALA A 52 -2.75 -11.74 2.48
CA ALA A 52 -3.88 -12.08 1.62
C ALA A 52 -5.10 -11.27 2.05
N PRO A 53 -5.19 -10.01 1.63
CA PRO A 53 -6.19 -9.08 2.16
C PRO A 53 -7.62 -9.37 1.69
N GLU A 54 -8.59 -8.87 2.46
CA GLU A 54 -10.00 -8.89 2.10
C GLU A 54 -10.43 -7.65 1.32
N PHE A 55 -9.47 -6.89 0.79
CA PHE A 55 -9.75 -5.71 -0.04
C PHE A 55 -9.00 -5.81 -1.36
N ASP A 56 -9.54 -5.15 -2.39
CA ASP A 56 -8.82 -4.93 -3.64
C ASP A 56 -7.85 -3.77 -3.41
N GLU A 57 -6.64 -3.86 -3.96
CA GLU A 57 -5.66 -2.79 -3.83
C GLU A 57 -5.17 -2.35 -5.20
N TYR A 58 -5.25 -1.04 -5.44
CA TYR A 58 -4.85 -0.39 -6.68
C TYR A 58 -3.69 0.53 -6.33
N THR A 59 -2.51 0.27 -6.88
CA THR A 59 -1.31 1.05 -6.54
C THR A 59 -0.75 1.72 -7.78
N LEU A 60 -0.52 3.04 -7.68
CA LEU A 60 0.15 3.83 -8.71
C LEU A 60 1.51 4.24 -8.19
N VAL A 61 2.59 3.83 -8.87
CA VAL A 61 3.95 4.17 -8.48
C VAL A 61 4.31 5.54 -9.05
N LEU A 62 4.75 6.44 -8.17
CA LEU A 62 5.12 7.81 -8.53
C LEU A 62 6.62 7.94 -8.77
N SER A 63 7.44 7.26 -7.99
CA SER A 63 8.91 7.27 -8.15
C SER A 63 9.49 5.96 -7.65
N GLY A 64 10.66 5.60 -8.16
CA GLY A 64 11.31 4.34 -7.81
C GLY A 64 10.63 3.13 -8.42
N MET A 65 10.66 2.01 -7.70
CA MET A 65 10.12 0.74 -8.19
C MET A 65 9.55 -0.06 -7.01
N LEU A 66 8.32 -0.55 -7.18
CA LEU A 66 7.65 -1.43 -6.23
C LEU A 66 7.66 -2.85 -6.77
N ARG A 67 8.25 -3.78 -6.02
CA ARG A 67 8.21 -5.21 -6.37
C ARG A 67 7.02 -5.87 -5.72
N VAL A 68 6.27 -6.62 -6.53
CA VAL A 68 5.09 -7.36 -6.09
C VAL A 68 5.32 -8.84 -6.38
N ALA A 69 5.50 -9.63 -5.32
CA ALA A 69 5.61 -11.07 -5.44
C ALA A 69 4.22 -11.69 -5.21
N SER A 70 3.86 -12.65 -6.05
CA SER A 70 2.62 -13.41 -5.93
C SER A 70 2.89 -14.90 -6.09
N ARG A 71 1.85 -15.73 -6.02
CA ARG A 71 2.00 -17.17 -6.25
C ARG A 71 2.42 -17.50 -7.68
N GLN A 72 2.16 -16.60 -8.63
CA GLN A 72 2.49 -16.81 -10.05
C GLN A 72 3.83 -16.21 -10.46
N GLY A 73 4.50 -15.48 -9.57
CA GLY A 73 5.79 -14.89 -9.89
C GLY A 73 5.94 -13.48 -9.33
N VAL A 74 6.91 -12.75 -9.88
CA VAL A 74 7.31 -11.42 -9.41
C VAL A 74 7.11 -10.41 -10.51
N GLN A 75 6.53 -9.26 -10.17
CA GLN A 75 6.37 -8.14 -11.08
C GLN A 75 7.03 -6.91 -10.46
N ASP A 76 7.81 -6.18 -11.25
CA ASP A 76 8.41 -4.91 -10.84
C ASP A 76 7.63 -3.78 -11.50
N VAL A 77 6.98 -2.97 -10.66
CA VAL A 77 6.13 -1.86 -11.10
C VAL A 77 6.96 -0.60 -11.04
N GLN A 78 7.22 0.01 -12.19
CA GLN A 78 8.07 1.20 -12.31
C GLN A 78 7.25 2.47 -12.11
N ALA A 79 7.96 3.59 -11.91
CA ALA A 79 7.31 4.90 -11.85
C ALA A 79 6.43 5.14 -13.08
N GLY A 80 5.22 5.63 -12.87
CA GLY A 80 4.25 5.87 -13.93
C GLY A 80 3.41 4.63 -14.29
N GLU A 81 3.63 3.50 -13.61
CA GLU A 81 2.88 2.27 -13.82
C GLU A 81 2.00 1.97 -12.62
N ALA A 82 1.03 1.09 -12.81
CA ALA A 82 0.11 0.69 -11.75
C ALA A 82 -0.04 -0.81 -11.68
N VAL A 83 -0.46 -1.30 -10.52
CA VAL A 83 -0.76 -2.72 -10.30
C VAL A 83 -2.07 -2.86 -9.56
N ILE A 84 -2.85 -3.89 -9.92
CA ILE A 84 -4.09 -4.24 -9.25
C ILE A 84 -3.89 -5.61 -8.60
N VAL A 85 -4.17 -5.66 -7.29
CA VAL A 85 -4.18 -6.92 -6.53
C VAL A 85 -5.60 -7.14 -6.04
N ARG A 86 -6.22 -8.25 -6.49
CA ARG A 86 -7.59 -8.57 -6.10
C ARG A 86 -7.61 -9.19 -4.70
N ARG A 87 -8.70 -8.97 -3.98
CA ARG A 87 -8.88 -9.54 -2.64
C ARG A 87 -8.68 -11.04 -2.65
N GLY A 88 -8.06 -11.54 -1.61
CA GLY A 88 -7.79 -12.97 -1.45
C GLY A 88 -6.50 -13.45 -2.11
N GLU A 89 -5.88 -12.68 -3.00
CA GLU A 89 -4.57 -13.04 -3.55
C GLU A 89 -3.49 -12.85 -2.49
N TRP A 90 -2.61 -13.84 -2.37
CA TRP A 90 -1.42 -13.68 -1.54
C TRP A 90 -0.39 -12.85 -2.30
N ILE A 91 0.08 -11.78 -1.69
CA ILE A 91 1.14 -10.95 -2.28
C ILE A 91 2.12 -10.51 -1.19
N GLN A 92 3.33 -10.13 -1.64
CA GLN A 92 4.33 -9.53 -0.78
C GLN A 92 4.95 -8.35 -1.51
N TYR A 93 4.91 -7.17 -0.88
CA TYR A 93 5.49 -5.96 -1.42
C TYR A 93 6.89 -5.74 -0.87
N SER A 94 7.78 -5.22 -1.72
CA SER A 94 9.13 -4.82 -1.33
C SER A 94 9.64 -3.70 -2.25
N THR A 95 10.64 -2.98 -1.76
CA THR A 95 11.29 -1.91 -2.53
C THR A 95 12.80 -2.13 -2.53
N PRO A 96 13.29 -3.13 -3.30
CA PRO A 96 14.70 -3.51 -3.28
C PRO A 96 15.61 -2.52 -4.02
N GLY A 97 15.03 -1.64 -4.84
CA GLY A 97 15.79 -0.68 -5.62
C GLY A 97 16.46 0.38 -4.76
N ARG A 98 17.56 0.94 -5.26
CA ARG A 98 18.38 1.92 -4.55
C ARG A 98 17.59 3.13 -4.07
N GLU A 99 16.57 3.54 -4.82
CA GLU A 99 15.77 4.74 -4.52
C GLU A 99 14.55 4.43 -3.65
N GLY A 100 14.29 3.16 -3.34
CA GLY A 100 13.04 2.76 -2.73
C GLY A 100 11.87 3.02 -3.66
N ALA A 101 10.74 3.47 -3.11
CA ALA A 101 9.59 3.85 -3.93
C ALA A 101 8.66 4.81 -3.20
N GLU A 102 8.01 5.66 -3.97
CA GLU A 102 6.88 6.45 -3.52
C GLU A 102 5.68 6.08 -4.39
N TYR A 103 4.54 5.81 -3.75
CA TYR A 103 3.35 5.34 -4.45
C TYR A 103 2.09 5.69 -3.70
N VAL A 104 0.97 5.69 -4.43
CA VAL A 104 -0.38 5.87 -3.87
C VAL A 104 -1.10 4.55 -3.97
N ALA A 105 -1.64 4.08 -2.84
CA ALA A 105 -2.43 2.86 -2.77
C ALA A 105 -3.88 3.18 -2.42
N VAL A 106 -4.80 2.59 -3.20
CA VAL A 106 -6.24 2.68 -2.96
C VAL A 106 -6.73 1.28 -2.60
N CYS A 107 -7.35 1.15 -1.43
CA CYS A 107 -7.95 -0.11 -0.98
C CYS A 107 -9.47 0.01 -0.98
N MET A 108 -10.16 -1.02 -1.50
CA MET A 108 -11.63 -1.08 -1.52
C MET A 108 -12.10 -2.46 -1.05
N PRO A 109 -12.80 -2.55 0.08
CA PRO A 109 -13.08 -1.48 1.06
C PRO A 109 -11.82 -0.92 1.71
N ALA A 110 -11.97 0.10 2.52
CA ALA A 110 -10.85 0.80 3.14
C ALA A 110 -9.95 -0.16 3.93
N PHE A 111 -8.63 0.11 3.89
CA PHE A 111 -7.66 -0.65 4.66
C PHE A 111 -8.06 -0.75 6.13
N SER A 112 -7.87 -1.95 6.71
CA SER A 112 -8.02 -2.20 8.13
C SER A 112 -6.97 -3.22 8.56
N PRO A 113 -6.33 -3.04 9.73
CA PRO A 113 -5.42 -4.08 10.27
C PRO A 113 -6.12 -5.43 10.47
N ASN A 114 -7.45 -5.41 10.65
CA ASN A 114 -8.23 -6.62 10.88
C ASN A 114 -8.47 -7.42 9.60
N THR A 115 -8.29 -6.84 8.43
CA THR A 115 -8.62 -7.47 7.14
C THR A 115 -7.43 -7.67 6.23
N VAL A 116 -6.22 -7.25 6.62
CA VAL A 116 -5.03 -7.37 5.78
C VAL A 116 -4.42 -8.78 5.79
N HIS A 117 -4.59 -9.52 6.88
CA HIS A 117 -4.15 -10.92 7.03
C HIS A 117 -2.69 -11.15 6.66
N ARG A 118 -1.81 -10.51 7.41
CA ARG A 118 -0.35 -10.69 7.24
C ARG A 118 0.10 -12.04 7.75
N ASP A 119 1.09 -12.60 7.06
CA ASP A 119 1.77 -13.82 7.51
C ASP A 119 2.43 -13.59 8.87
N ALA A 120 2.52 -14.65 9.64
CA ALA A 120 3.16 -14.62 10.96
C ALA A 120 4.66 -14.38 10.88
#